data_b84abfc3576ea2c0f3751f1b2f7d4521
#
_entry.id   b84abfc3576ea2c0f3751f1b2f7d4521
#
_cell.length_a   1.000
_cell.length_b   1.000
_cell.length_c   1.000
_cell.angle_alpha   90.00
_cell.angle_beta   90.00
_cell.angle_gamma   90.00
#
_symmetry.space_group_name_H-M   'P 1'
#
loop_
_entity.id
_entity.type
_entity.pdbx_description
1 polymer ?
#
loop_
_entity_poly.entity_id
_entity_poly.type
_entity_poly.pdbx_seq_one_letter_code
_entity_poly.pdbx_strand_id
1 'polypeptide(L)'
;RIAFTTLLKDGEKAKSFLSELEKFAASTPFELPGVLDASKRLLAFGFSAEQVIPILTAVGDSAAALGIGEEGIQRLTLAIGQMQAKGKVSAEEMLQLAEAGVPAWEMLANKIGTDIPTAMDKASKGQISAAEGIQAVISGMNSKFGGMMEQQAQTVNGIMSNIQDSVSQTMVVIGDELIEAFDIKAALKGAQDAIGEFADKVKTMGLSNAIRDL
;
A
#
# COMPACT_ATOMS: atom_id res chain seq x y z
N ARG A 1 9.02 14.75 4.17
CA ARG A 1 8.48 15.67 5.19
C ARG A 1 7.83 16.90 4.58
N ILE A 2 8.53 17.67 3.73
CA ILE A 2 8.01 18.91 3.13
C ILE A 2 6.64 18.70 2.45
N ALA A 3 6.52 17.68 1.58
CA ALA A 3 5.27 17.39 0.88
C ALA A 3 4.08 17.14 1.84
N PHE A 4 4.27 16.35 2.90
CA PHE A 4 3.21 16.09 3.87
C PHE A 4 2.85 17.33 4.69
N THR A 5 3.83 18.16 5.08
CA THR A 5 3.56 19.43 5.75
C THR A 5 2.72 20.35 4.86
N THR A 6 3.01 20.39 3.55
CA THR A 6 2.23 21.18 2.60
C THR A 6 0.81 20.64 2.43
N LEU A 7 0.65 19.33 2.29
CA LEU A 7 -0.67 18.70 2.09
C LEU A 7 -1.56 18.80 3.33
N LEU A 8 -0.97 18.58 4.52
CA LEU A 8 -1.69 18.62 5.80
C LEU A 8 -1.78 20.03 6.41
N LYS A 9 -1.00 20.99 5.88
CA LYS A 9 -0.91 22.38 6.39
C LYS A 9 -0.54 22.48 7.86
N ASP A 10 0.10 21.44 8.40
CA ASP A 10 0.46 21.31 9.81
C ASP A 10 1.70 20.43 9.95
N GLY A 11 2.77 20.99 10.53
CA GLY A 11 4.06 20.28 10.66
C GLY A 11 4.04 19.17 11.71
N GLU A 12 3.29 19.33 12.80
CA GLU A 12 3.18 18.32 13.85
C GLU A 12 2.31 17.15 13.40
N LYS A 13 1.18 17.44 12.74
CA LYS A 13 0.36 16.40 12.12
C LYS A 13 1.13 15.62 11.06
N ALA A 14 1.91 16.32 10.23
CA ALA A 14 2.75 15.67 9.21
C ALA A 14 3.80 14.74 9.84
N LYS A 15 4.39 15.14 10.98
CA LYS A 15 5.36 14.31 11.70
C LYS A 15 4.70 13.06 12.30
N SER A 16 3.56 13.22 12.97
CA SER A 16 2.80 12.09 13.53
C SER A 16 2.37 11.11 12.43
N PHE A 17 1.81 11.64 11.37
CA PHE A 17 1.34 10.85 10.24
C PHE A 17 2.48 10.08 9.53
N LEU A 18 3.65 10.70 9.35
CA LEU A 18 4.83 10.01 8.82
C LEU A 18 5.24 8.84 9.72
N SER A 19 5.25 9.03 11.03
CA SER A 19 5.56 7.94 11.97
C SER A 19 4.54 6.79 11.90
N GLU A 20 3.28 7.08 11.63
CA GLU A 20 2.25 6.05 11.41
C GLU A 20 2.48 5.29 10.10
N LEU A 21 2.88 5.99 9.02
CA LEU A 21 3.21 5.36 7.74
C LEU A 21 4.47 4.50 7.83
N GLU A 22 5.48 4.94 8.58
CA GLU A 22 6.68 4.14 8.86
C GLU A 22 6.34 2.84 9.60
N LYS A 23 5.48 2.92 10.63
CA LYS A 23 4.99 1.73 11.34
C LYS A 23 4.16 0.82 10.43
N PHE A 24 3.32 1.40 9.59
CA PHE A 24 2.52 0.65 8.62
C PHE A 24 3.43 -0.10 7.65
N ALA A 25 4.42 0.56 7.03
CA ALA A 25 5.38 -0.08 6.12
C ALA A 25 6.15 -1.21 6.83
N ALA A 26 6.66 -0.96 8.04
CA ALA A 26 7.40 -1.96 8.82
C ALA A 26 6.58 -3.21 9.20
N SER A 27 5.25 -3.10 9.25
CA SER A 27 4.33 -4.20 9.58
C SER A 27 3.71 -4.90 8.36
N THR A 28 4.01 -4.43 7.15
CA THR A 28 3.42 -4.93 5.90
C THR A 28 4.50 -5.41 4.93
N PRO A 29 4.16 -6.16 3.87
CA PRO A 29 5.14 -6.60 2.86
C PRO A 29 5.49 -5.52 1.84
N PHE A 30 5.13 -4.26 2.08
CA PHE A 30 5.32 -3.15 1.15
C PHE A 30 6.40 -2.19 1.63
N GLU A 31 7.18 -1.66 0.70
CA GLU A 31 8.28 -0.75 1.01
C GLU A 31 7.76 0.65 1.37
N LEU A 32 8.46 1.31 2.32
CA LEU A 32 8.11 2.66 2.78
C LEU A 32 7.96 3.69 1.63
N PRO A 33 8.84 3.73 0.60
CA PRO A 33 8.68 4.68 -0.50
C PRO A 33 7.32 4.55 -1.20
N GLY A 34 6.87 3.33 -1.51
CA GLY A 34 5.59 3.07 -2.15
C GLY A 34 4.40 3.46 -1.29
N VAL A 35 4.46 3.16 0.01
CA VAL A 35 3.47 3.58 1.01
C VAL A 35 3.37 5.11 1.09
N LEU A 36 4.52 5.81 1.12
CA LEU A 36 4.57 7.27 1.13
C LEU A 36 3.98 7.88 -0.15
N ASP A 37 4.23 7.28 -1.31
CA ASP A 37 3.72 7.79 -2.60
C ASP A 37 2.21 7.58 -2.72
N ALA A 38 1.68 6.42 -2.33
CA ALA A 38 0.26 6.17 -2.25
C ALA A 38 -0.44 7.12 -1.27
N SER A 39 0.16 7.37 -0.09
CA SER A 39 -0.36 8.29 0.93
C SER A 39 -0.42 9.74 0.41
N LYS A 40 0.65 10.22 -0.23
CA LYS A 40 0.67 11.57 -0.84
C LYS A 40 -0.43 11.72 -1.89
N ARG A 41 -0.65 10.68 -2.68
CA ARG A 41 -1.70 10.65 -3.71
C ARG A 41 -3.09 10.75 -3.10
N LEU A 42 -3.39 9.95 -2.07
CA LEU A 42 -4.68 10.01 -1.36
C LEU A 42 -4.93 11.40 -0.77
N LEU A 43 -3.94 11.97 -0.07
CA LEU A 43 -4.04 13.33 0.46
C LEU A 43 -4.27 14.38 -0.65
N ALA A 44 -3.59 14.25 -1.78
CA ALA A 44 -3.75 15.15 -2.92
C ALA A 44 -5.15 15.05 -3.56
N PHE A 45 -5.79 13.88 -3.51
CA PHE A 45 -7.19 13.69 -3.93
C PHE A 45 -8.22 14.14 -2.89
N GLY A 46 -7.79 14.66 -1.73
CA GLY A 46 -8.66 15.27 -0.73
C GLY A 46 -9.09 14.34 0.41
N PHE A 47 -8.47 13.18 0.56
CA PHE A 47 -8.67 12.36 1.77
C PHE A 47 -7.97 13.00 2.97
N SER A 48 -8.54 12.86 4.16
CA SER A 48 -7.89 13.26 5.40
C SER A 48 -6.82 12.25 5.83
N ALA A 49 -5.88 12.65 6.68
CA ALA A 49 -4.85 11.75 7.21
C ALA A 49 -5.46 10.51 7.89
N GLU A 50 -6.56 10.69 8.61
CA GLU A 50 -7.28 9.63 9.33
C GLU A 50 -7.91 8.60 8.39
N GLN A 51 -8.21 8.99 7.14
CA GLN A 51 -8.77 8.10 6.11
C GLN A 51 -7.69 7.31 5.38
N VAL A 52 -6.46 7.81 5.32
CA VAL A 52 -5.40 7.23 4.48
C VAL A 52 -5.01 5.83 4.96
N ILE A 53 -4.73 5.63 6.25
CA ILE A 53 -4.32 4.31 6.77
C ILE A 53 -5.39 3.24 6.56
N PRO A 54 -6.68 3.48 6.87
CA PRO A 54 -7.75 2.51 6.55
C PRO A 54 -7.85 2.16 5.06
N ILE A 55 -7.68 3.13 4.17
CA ILE A 55 -7.69 2.90 2.72
C ILE A 55 -6.47 2.06 2.32
N LEU A 56 -5.27 2.42 2.79
CA LEU A 56 -4.04 1.67 2.51
C LEU A 56 -4.11 0.24 3.04
N THR A 57 -4.76 0.01 4.18
CA THR A 57 -4.96 -1.33 4.73
C THR A 57 -5.82 -2.17 3.77
N ALA A 58 -6.97 -1.68 3.36
CA ALA A 58 -7.86 -2.40 2.43
C ALA A 58 -7.19 -2.66 1.07
N VAL A 59 -6.52 -1.64 0.53
CA VAL A 59 -5.78 -1.72 -0.75
C VAL A 59 -4.60 -2.68 -0.64
N GLY A 60 -3.84 -2.60 0.44
CA GLY A 60 -2.69 -3.47 0.69
C GLY A 60 -3.10 -4.93 0.87
N ASP A 61 -4.14 -5.21 1.65
CA ASP A 61 -4.70 -6.56 1.80
C ASP A 61 -5.16 -7.13 0.44
N SER A 62 -5.81 -6.29 -0.37
CA SER A 62 -6.21 -6.68 -1.72
C SER A 62 -5.01 -6.96 -2.62
N ALA A 63 -3.99 -6.11 -2.59
CA ALA A 63 -2.77 -6.27 -3.38
C ALA A 63 -2.00 -7.54 -2.96
N ALA A 64 -1.92 -7.82 -1.65
CA ALA A 64 -1.31 -9.02 -1.10
C ALA A 64 -2.07 -10.28 -1.54
N ALA A 65 -3.40 -10.28 -1.40
CA ALA A 65 -4.25 -11.42 -1.77
C ALA A 65 -4.19 -11.74 -3.27
N LEU A 66 -4.13 -10.72 -4.11
CA LEU A 66 -4.12 -10.84 -5.57
C LEU A 66 -2.72 -11.02 -6.15
N GLY A 67 -1.66 -10.89 -5.33
CA GLY A 67 -0.27 -11.03 -5.77
C GLY A 67 0.19 -9.92 -6.73
N ILE A 68 -0.45 -8.73 -6.68
CA ILE A 68 -0.16 -7.61 -7.61
C ILE A 68 0.85 -6.59 -7.06
N GLY A 69 1.33 -6.81 -5.84
CA GLY A 69 2.42 -6.07 -5.24
C GLY A 69 2.21 -4.55 -5.15
N GLU A 70 3.32 -3.82 -5.15
CA GLU A 70 3.32 -2.35 -5.02
C GLU A 70 2.64 -1.65 -6.20
N GLU A 71 2.80 -2.17 -7.43
CA GLU A 71 2.10 -1.63 -8.60
C GLU A 71 0.58 -1.69 -8.41
N GLY A 72 0.08 -2.78 -7.83
CA GLY A 72 -1.33 -2.94 -7.48
C GLY A 72 -1.81 -1.86 -6.50
N ILE A 73 -1.02 -1.56 -5.46
CA ILE A 73 -1.32 -0.47 -4.52
C ILE A 73 -1.46 0.86 -5.27
N GLN A 74 -0.53 1.17 -6.17
CA GLN A 74 -0.55 2.41 -6.93
C GLN A 74 -1.79 2.50 -7.84
N ARG A 75 -2.16 1.41 -8.50
CA ARG A 75 -3.33 1.34 -9.39
C ARG A 75 -4.64 1.48 -8.61
N LEU A 76 -4.81 0.71 -7.53
CA LEU A 76 -6.01 0.75 -6.69
C LEU A 76 -6.18 2.11 -6.02
N THR A 77 -5.08 2.67 -5.47
CA THR A 77 -5.08 4.01 -4.85
C THR A 77 -5.44 5.10 -5.87
N LEU A 78 -4.95 4.99 -7.12
CA LEU A 78 -5.29 5.94 -8.18
C LEU A 78 -6.79 5.90 -8.50
N ALA A 79 -7.37 4.72 -8.70
CA ALA A 79 -8.78 4.57 -9.01
C ALA A 79 -9.68 5.14 -7.89
N ILE A 80 -9.37 4.82 -6.62
CA ILE A 80 -10.09 5.35 -5.45
C ILE A 80 -9.96 6.88 -5.38
N GLY A 81 -8.76 7.40 -5.62
CA GLY A 81 -8.49 8.85 -5.61
C GLY A 81 -9.22 9.59 -6.73
N GLN A 82 -9.26 9.04 -7.93
CA GLN A 82 -10.00 9.62 -9.06
C GLN A 82 -11.51 9.62 -8.80
N MET A 83 -12.05 8.56 -8.21
CA MET A 83 -13.45 8.52 -7.78
C MET A 83 -13.77 9.65 -6.78
N GLN A 84 -12.89 9.85 -5.79
CA GLN A 84 -13.02 10.94 -4.81
C GLN A 84 -13.01 12.31 -5.51
N ALA A 85 -12.07 12.55 -6.42
CA ALA A 85 -11.96 13.81 -7.15
C ALA A 85 -13.18 14.11 -8.05
N LYS A 86 -13.77 13.07 -8.67
CA LYS A 86 -14.98 13.19 -9.49
C LYS A 86 -16.24 13.41 -8.66
N GLY A 87 -16.25 13.11 -7.37
CA GLY A 87 -17.39 13.25 -6.46
C GLY A 87 -18.51 12.22 -6.67
N LYS A 88 -18.36 11.30 -7.60
CA LYS A 88 -19.34 10.23 -7.92
C LYS A 88 -18.65 8.97 -8.38
N VAL A 89 -19.38 7.85 -8.31
CA VAL A 89 -18.96 6.59 -8.94
C VAL A 89 -19.03 6.73 -10.46
N SER A 90 -17.98 6.32 -11.16
CA SER A 90 -18.00 6.21 -12.62
C SER A 90 -17.46 4.86 -13.10
N ALA A 91 -17.90 4.46 -14.29
CA ALA A 91 -17.55 3.16 -14.87
C ALA A 91 -16.04 2.99 -15.09
N GLU A 92 -15.32 4.09 -15.33
CA GLU A 92 -13.88 4.10 -15.58
C GLU A 92 -13.08 3.60 -14.36
N GLU A 93 -13.30 4.19 -13.17
CA GLU A 93 -12.62 3.79 -11.94
C GLU A 93 -13.03 2.40 -11.49
N MET A 94 -14.31 2.06 -11.66
CA MET A 94 -14.81 0.71 -11.36
C MET A 94 -14.18 -0.35 -12.27
N LEU A 95 -13.93 -0.01 -13.55
CA LEU A 95 -13.20 -0.87 -14.49
C LEU A 95 -11.73 -1.01 -14.07
N GLN A 96 -11.05 0.08 -13.71
CA GLN A 96 -9.66 0.04 -13.23
C GLN A 96 -9.50 -0.87 -11.99
N LEU A 97 -10.46 -0.81 -11.06
CA LEU A 97 -10.49 -1.70 -9.90
C LEU A 97 -10.70 -3.16 -10.32
N ALA A 98 -11.62 -3.41 -11.25
CA ALA A 98 -11.90 -4.76 -11.75
C ALA A 98 -10.70 -5.36 -12.51
N GLU A 99 -10.01 -4.57 -13.33
CA GLU A 99 -8.79 -4.98 -14.03
C GLU A 99 -7.62 -5.31 -13.08
N ALA A 100 -7.61 -4.68 -11.90
CA ALA A 100 -6.68 -5.02 -10.84
C ALA A 100 -7.11 -6.27 -10.01
N GLY A 101 -8.26 -6.88 -10.33
CA GLY A 101 -8.78 -8.08 -9.67
C GLY A 101 -9.76 -7.81 -8.52
N VAL A 102 -10.15 -6.54 -8.30
CA VAL A 102 -11.14 -6.16 -7.27
C VAL A 102 -12.54 -6.11 -7.88
N PRO A 103 -13.49 -6.96 -7.45
CA PRO A 103 -14.84 -7.00 -8.00
C PRO A 103 -15.70 -5.82 -7.50
N ALA A 104 -15.31 -4.60 -7.87
CA ALA A 104 -15.85 -3.36 -7.33
C ALA A 104 -17.37 -3.20 -7.59
N TRP A 105 -17.87 -3.62 -8.74
CA TRP A 105 -19.30 -3.59 -9.04
C TRP A 105 -20.13 -4.51 -8.16
N GLU A 106 -19.60 -5.71 -7.85
CA GLU A 106 -20.23 -6.64 -6.93
C GLU A 106 -20.27 -6.05 -5.51
N MET A 107 -19.15 -5.48 -5.06
CA MET A 107 -19.05 -4.83 -3.75
C MET A 107 -20.03 -3.67 -3.63
N LEU A 108 -20.18 -2.85 -4.67
CA LEU A 108 -21.12 -1.74 -4.71
C LEU A 108 -22.56 -2.26 -4.68
N ALA A 109 -22.91 -3.22 -5.55
CA ALA A 109 -24.24 -3.79 -5.64
C ALA A 109 -24.70 -4.39 -4.30
N ASN A 110 -23.82 -5.16 -3.65
CA ASN A 110 -24.07 -5.73 -2.32
C ASN A 110 -24.28 -4.64 -1.26
N LYS A 111 -23.49 -3.57 -1.28
CA LYS A 111 -23.59 -2.47 -0.31
C LYS A 111 -24.92 -1.72 -0.41
N ILE A 112 -25.39 -1.47 -1.63
CA ILE A 112 -26.64 -0.73 -1.87
C ILE A 112 -27.87 -1.63 -2.00
N GLY A 113 -27.71 -2.95 -1.80
CA GLY A 113 -28.82 -3.92 -1.79
C GLY A 113 -29.49 -4.12 -3.14
N THR A 114 -28.70 -4.22 -4.23
CA THR A 114 -29.20 -4.37 -5.60
C THR A 114 -28.34 -5.34 -6.42
N ASP A 115 -28.71 -5.59 -7.68
CA ASP A 115 -27.88 -6.31 -8.63
C ASP A 115 -26.86 -5.39 -9.33
N ILE A 116 -25.87 -6.00 -9.97
CA ILE A 116 -24.80 -5.27 -10.68
C ILE A 116 -25.35 -4.36 -11.80
N PRO A 117 -26.26 -4.83 -12.70
CA PRO A 117 -26.82 -3.97 -13.75
C PRO A 117 -27.53 -2.72 -13.19
N THR A 118 -28.30 -2.88 -12.12
CA THR A 118 -28.96 -1.76 -11.44
C THR A 118 -27.95 -0.80 -10.79
N ALA A 119 -26.88 -1.31 -10.18
CA ALA A 119 -25.83 -0.48 -9.62
C ALA A 119 -25.10 0.33 -10.71
N MET A 120 -24.82 -0.29 -11.86
CA MET A 120 -24.23 0.36 -13.03
C MET A 120 -25.15 1.46 -13.60
N ASP A 121 -26.44 1.20 -13.72
CA ASP A 121 -27.42 2.18 -14.19
C ASP A 121 -27.50 3.40 -13.25
N LYS A 122 -27.58 3.17 -11.93
CA LYS A 122 -27.56 4.24 -10.93
C LYS A 122 -26.26 5.06 -10.98
N ALA A 123 -25.10 4.41 -11.10
CA ALA A 123 -23.82 5.08 -11.22
C ALA A 123 -23.74 5.94 -12.50
N SER A 124 -24.21 5.42 -13.64
CA SER A 124 -24.24 6.15 -14.92
C SER A 124 -25.10 7.42 -14.85
N LYS A 125 -26.17 7.38 -14.06
CA LYS A 125 -27.05 8.52 -13.79
C LYS A 125 -26.50 9.47 -12.71
N GLY A 126 -25.32 9.19 -12.16
CA GLY A 126 -24.70 10.01 -11.10
C GLY A 126 -25.45 9.95 -9.76
N GLN A 127 -26.22 8.90 -9.51
CA GLN A 127 -27.03 8.73 -8.31
C GLN A 127 -26.26 8.12 -7.13
N ILE A 128 -25.00 7.73 -7.34
CA ILE A 128 -24.12 7.16 -6.31
C ILE A 128 -22.95 8.10 -6.11
N SER A 129 -22.85 8.66 -4.92
CA SER A 129 -21.74 9.54 -4.55
C SER A 129 -20.41 8.80 -4.47
N ALA A 130 -19.29 9.53 -4.60
CA ALA A 130 -17.96 8.97 -4.40
C ALA A 130 -17.82 8.36 -2.99
N ALA A 131 -18.33 9.04 -1.97
CA ALA A 131 -18.26 8.56 -0.59
C ALA A 131 -18.94 7.19 -0.42
N GLU A 132 -20.14 7.00 -0.99
CA GLU A 132 -20.84 5.71 -0.95
C GLU A 132 -20.10 4.64 -1.73
N GLY A 133 -19.59 4.96 -2.93
CA GLY A 133 -18.83 4.02 -3.75
C GLY A 133 -17.53 3.60 -3.11
N ILE A 134 -16.74 4.56 -2.60
CA ILE A 134 -15.47 4.29 -1.91
C ILE A 134 -15.73 3.46 -0.66
N GLN A 135 -16.74 3.81 0.16
CA GLN A 135 -17.10 3.03 1.33
C GLN A 135 -17.49 1.59 0.97
N ALA A 136 -18.25 1.40 -0.12
CA ALA A 136 -18.64 0.08 -0.60
C ALA A 136 -17.42 -0.76 -0.99
N VAL A 137 -16.52 -0.18 -1.78
CA VAL A 137 -15.30 -0.86 -2.25
C VAL A 137 -14.37 -1.19 -1.09
N ILE A 138 -14.07 -0.23 -0.20
CA ILE A 138 -13.20 -0.45 0.97
C ILE A 138 -13.78 -1.50 1.92
N SER A 139 -15.09 -1.44 2.20
CA SER A 139 -15.75 -2.46 3.04
C SER A 139 -15.71 -3.84 2.39
N GLY A 140 -15.94 -3.90 1.06
CA GLY A 140 -15.86 -5.13 0.29
C GLY A 140 -14.46 -5.73 0.24
N MET A 141 -13.43 -4.89 0.05
CA MET A 141 -12.03 -5.30 0.13
C MET A 141 -11.68 -5.87 1.50
N ASN A 142 -12.04 -5.17 2.59
CA ASN A 142 -11.80 -5.64 3.95
C ASN A 142 -12.50 -6.97 4.23
N SER A 143 -13.73 -7.14 3.77
CA SER A 143 -14.48 -8.38 3.95
C SER A 143 -13.89 -9.56 3.17
N LYS A 144 -13.38 -9.30 1.95
CA LYS A 144 -12.88 -10.36 1.04
C LYS A 144 -11.41 -10.68 1.22
N PHE A 145 -10.58 -9.69 1.53
CA PHE A 145 -9.13 -9.77 1.51
C PHE A 145 -8.47 -9.43 2.86
N GLY A 146 -9.25 -9.04 3.88
CA GLY A 146 -8.71 -8.57 5.15
C GLY A 146 -7.73 -9.54 5.81
N GLY A 147 -6.60 -9.01 6.32
CA GLY A 147 -5.54 -9.77 6.97
C GLY A 147 -4.52 -10.43 6.03
N MET A 148 -4.65 -10.27 4.71
CA MET A 148 -3.74 -10.90 3.75
C MET A 148 -2.34 -10.29 3.76
N MET A 149 -2.19 -9.01 4.08
CA MET A 149 -0.87 -8.40 4.30
C MET A 149 -0.12 -9.07 5.46
N GLU A 150 -0.80 -9.30 6.58
CA GLU A 150 -0.19 -9.96 7.75
C GLU A 150 0.25 -11.38 7.40
N GLN A 151 -0.58 -12.14 6.70
CA GLN A 151 -0.23 -13.48 6.23
C GLN A 151 0.96 -13.45 5.27
N GLN A 152 0.99 -12.53 4.33
CA GLN A 152 2.09 -12.38 3.39
C GLN A 152 3.38 -11.92 4.09
N ALA A 153 3.30 -11.00 5.06
CA ALA A 153 4.45 -10.52 5.83
C ALA A 153 5.16 -11.65 6.60
N GLN A 154 4.43 -12.72 6.96
CA GLN A 154 4.98 -13.91 7.59
C GLN A 154 5.69 -14.86 6.61
N THR A 155 5.57 -14.62 5.30
CA THR A 155 6.31 -15.38 4.29
C THR A 155 7.75 -14.90 4.17
N VAL A 156 8.61 -15.75 3.59
CA VAL A 156 10.04 -15.40 3.36
C VAL A 156 10.19 -14.11 2.55
N ASN A 157 9.34 -13.89 1.55
CA ASN A 157 9.37 -12.66 0.76
C ASN A 157 8.99 -11.43 1.58
N GLY A 158 7.96 -11.54 2.44
CA GLY A 158 7.55 -10.47 3.34
C GLY A 158 8.63 -10.16 4.39
N ILE A 159 9.22 -11.18 4.99
CA ILE A 159 10.33 -11.00 5.93
C ILE A 159 11.51 -10.29 5.25
N MET A 160 11.85 -10.69 4.04
CA MET A 160 12.95 -10.09 3.28
C MET A 160 12.67 -8.63 2.90
N SER A 161 11.46 -8.31 2.46
CA SER A 161 11.04 -6.94 2.18
C SER A 161 11.14 -6.06 3.43
N ASN A 162 10.66 -6.54 4.57
CA ASN A 162 10.74 -5.81 5.84
C ASN A 162 12.19 -5.58 6.31
N ILE A 163 13.10 -6.54 6.07
CA ILE A 163 14.53 -6.36 6.36
C ILE A 163 15.14 -5.27 5.47
N GLN A 164 14.84 -5.26 4.16
CA GLN A 164 15.32 -4.24 3.23
C GLN A 164 14.82 -2.85 3.63
N ASP A 165 13.55 -2.74 4.02
CA ASP A 165 12.98 -1.48 4.48
C ASP A 165 13.64 -0.99 5.79
N SER A 166 13.86 -1.87 6.76
CA SER A 166 14.55 -1.56 8.02
C SER A 166 15.98 -1.06 7.78
N VAL A 167 16.70 -1.67 6.84
CA VAL A 167 18.05 -1.22 6.42
C VAL A 167 17.97 0.17 5.77
N SER A 168 17.00 0.39 4.90
CA SER A 168 16.79 1.69 4.23
C SER A 168 16.43 2.80 5.22
N GLN A 169 15.56 2.52 6.19
CA GLN A 169 15.21 3.48 7.26
C GLN A 169 16.42 3.81 8.14
N THR A 170 17.24 2.83 8.49
CA THR A 170 18.45 3.04 9.26
C THR A 170 19.44 3.96 8.53
N MET A 171 19.56 3.82 7.21
CA MET A 171 20.36 4.73 6.38
C MET A 171 19.87 6.18 6.40
N VAL A 172 18.56 6.40 6.41
CA VAL A 172 17.97 7.76 6.48
C VAL A 172 18.21 8.42 7.84
N VAL A 173 18.21 7.63 8.92
CA VAL A 173 18.39 8.14 10.30
C VAL A 173 19.85 8.52 10.60
N ILE A 174 20.80 7.80 10.01
CA ILE A 174 22.26 7.99 10.28
C ILE A 174 22.82 9.16 9.46
N GLY A 175 22.18 9.99 8.82
CA GLY A 175 22.65 11.19 8.11
C GLY A 175 23.98 11.04 7.32
N ASP A 176 24.14 11.75 6.24
CA ASP A 176 25.27 11.62 5.31
C ASP A 176 26.68 11.81 5.97
N GLU A 177 26.78 12.66 7.00
CA GLU A 177 28.06 12.96 7.69
C GLU A 177 28.62 11.81 8.54
N LEU A 178 27.73 10.98 9.14
CA LEU A 178 28.13 9.78 9.88
C LEU A 178 28.48 8.61 8.96
N ILE A 179 27.86 8.55 7.79
CA ILE A 179 28.09 7.52 6.79
C ILE A 179 29.52 7.62 6.22
N GLU A 180 30.00 8.84 5.95
CA GLU A 180 31.38 9.07 5.46
C GLU A 180 32.46 8.83 6.55
N ALA A 181 32.17 9.21 7.81
CA ALA A 181 33.14 9.11 8.90
C ALA A 181 33.47 7.68 9.32
N PHE A 182 32.53 6.72 9.14
CA PHE A 182 32.68 5.35 9.67
C PHE A 182 32.57 4.24 8.60
N ASP A 183 32.54 4.59 7.31
CA ASP A 183 32.37 3.63 6.20
C ASP A 183 31.11 2.73 6.36
N ILE A 184 30.11 3.26 7.07
CA ILE A 184 28.84 2.58 7.37
C ILE A 184 28.12 2.23 6.08
N LYS A 185 28.29 3.05 5.03
CA LYS A 185 27.71 2.82 3.71
C LYS A 185 28.19 1.51 3.07
N ALA A 186 29.47 1.21 3.19
CA ALA A 186 30.02 -0.05 2.69
C ALA A 186 29.55 -1.24 3.54
N ALA A 187 29.46 -1.09 4.86
CA ALA A 187 28.98 -2.14 5.76
C ALA A 187 27.49 -2.45 5.54
N LEU A 188 26.65 -1.41 5.36
CA LEU A 188 25.22 -1.58 5.07
C LEU A 188 24.99 -2.16 3.67
N LYS A 189 25.77 -1.75 2.66
CA LYS A 189 25.71 -2.35 1.34
C LYS A 189 26.12 -3.83 1.39
N GLY A 190 27.19 -4.17 2.11
CA GLY A 190 27.58 -5.57 2.30
C GLY A 190 26.50 -6.43 2.97
N ALA A 191 25.80 -5.88 3.98
CA ALA A 191 24.67 -6.55 4.61
C ALA A 191 23.50 -6.73 3.63
N GLN A 192 23.21 -5.72 2.82
CA GLN A 192 22.15 -5.76 1.82
C GLN A 192 22.45 -6.78 0.71
N ASP A 193 23.69 -6.83 0.24
CA ASP A 193 24.14 -7.80 -0.78
C ASP A 193 24.06 -9.23 -0.21
N ALA A 194 24.49 -9.48 1.03
CA ALA A 194 24.40 -10.78 1.68
C ALA A 194 22.96 -11.26 1.87
N ILE A 195 22.04 -10.34 2.22
CA ILE A 195 20.60 -10.61 2.32
C ILE A 195 20.03 -10.96 0.94
N GLY A 196 20.44 -10.24 -0.10
CA GLY A 196 20.05 -10.50 -1.49
C GLY A 196 20.50 -11.87 -1.96
N GLU A 197 21.77 -12.23 -1.72
CA GLU A 197 22.30 -13.56 -2.04
C GLU A 197 21.58 -14.68 -1.31
N PHE A 198 21.27 -14.47 -0.03
CA PHE A 198 20.51 -15.45 0.75
C PHE A 198 19.09 -15.62 0.20
N ALA A 199 18.42 -14.53 -0.15
CA ALA A 199 17.08 -14.57 -0.76
C ALA A 199 17.08 -15.36 -2.08
N ASP A 200 18.09 -15.15 -2.92
CA ASP A 200 18.22 -15.87 -4.19
C ASP A 200 18.55 -17.35 -3.99
N LYS A 201 19.37 -17.68 -3.00
CA LYS A 201 19.59 -19.08 -2.57
C LYS A 201 18.31 -19.73 -2.09
N VAL A 202 17.49 -19.03 -1.29
CA VAL A 202 16.19 -19.53 -0.83
C VAL A 202 15.25 -19.80 -2.00
N LYS A 203 15.20 -18.90 -2.99
CA LYS A 203 14.37 -19.07 -4.20
C LYS A 203 14.79 -20.27 -5.06
N THR A 204 16.10 -20.51 -5.16
CA THR A 204 16.65 -21.52 -6.08
C THR A 204 16.74 -22.92 -5.45
N MET A 205 17.08 -23.05 -4.19
CA MET A 205 17.34 -24.32 -3.53
C MET A 205 16.47 -24.62 -2.30
N GLY A 206 15.60 -23.67 -1.91
CA GLY A 206 14.74 -23.78 -0.73
C GLY A 206 15.43 -23.41 0.57
N LEU A 207 14.64 -22.97 1.55
CA LEU A 207 15.10 -22.40 2.83
C LEU A 207 16.07 -23.33 3.59
N SER A 208 15.75 -24.61 3.69
CA SER A 208 16.57 -25.59 4.44
C SER A 208 17.97 -25.75 3.86
N ASN A 209 18.11 -25.74 2.55
CA ASN A 209 19.40 -25.85 1.87
C ASN A 209 20.17 -24.51 1.91
N ALA A 210 19.47 -23.39 1.77
CA ALA A 210 20.06 -22.06 1.87
C ALA A 210 20.68 -21.80 3.26
N ILE A 211 20.03 -22.26 4.34
CA ILE A 211 20.57 -22.17 5.72
C ILE A 211 21.80 -23.07 5.91
N ARG A 212 21.83 -24.23 5.25
CA ARG A 212 22.98 -25.15 5.36
C ARG A 212 24.22 -24.64 4.62
N ASP A 213 24.03 -23.73 3.65
CA ASP A 213 25.08 -23.16 2.80
C ASP A 213 25.58 -21.79 3.30
N LEU A 214 25.11 -21.35 4.50
CA LEU A 214 25.64 -20.20 5.24
C LEU A 214 26.84 -20.62 6.08
#